data_fa2c3712d3e4dd2747101d3b2542e8df
#
_entry.id   fa2c3712d3e4dd2747101d3b2542e8df
#
_cell.length_a   1.000
_cell.length_b   1.000
_cell.length_c   1.000
_cell.angle_alpha   90.00
_cell.angle_beta   90.00
_cell.angle_gamma   90.00
#
_symmetry.space_group_name_H-M   'P 1'
#
loop_
_entity.id
_entity.type
_entity.pdbx_description
1 polymer ?
#
loop_
_entity_poly.entity_id
_entity_poly.type
_entity_poly.pdbx_seq_one_letter_code
_entity_poly.pdbx_strand_id
1 'polypeptide(L)'
;MVNWVLRIVVAAALLGSAGVHYFLWTEDYPGIVGPLFLLDAIGGLVLAIAVLAWRHWLPALGAVGFGVLTLGAYVLAATVGFAGNHDQFTSQPEYWGVITEAVCIVGGLALLFVKDRRRVTA
;
A
#
# COMPACT_ATOMS: atom_id res chain seq x y z
N MET A 1 -18.70 5.01 -12.90
CA MET A 1 -19.16 4.28 -11.70
C MET A 1 -18.11 3.29 -11.21
N VAL A 2 -17.70 2.34 -12.05
CA VAL A 2 -16.67 1.35 -11.69
C VAL A 2 -15.36 2.02 -11.25
N ASN A 3 -14.97 3.08 -11.96
CA ASN A 3 -13.76 3.82 -11.63
C ASN A 3 -13.80 4.40 -10.20
N TRP A 4 -14.93 4.95 -9.78
CA TRP A 4 -15.06 5.50 -8.43
C TRP A 4 -15.08 4.40 -7.37
N VAL A 5 -15.71 3.27 -7.64
CA VAL A 5 -15.68 2.13 -6.72
C VAL A 5 -14.24 1.66 -6.53
N LEU A 6 -13.49 1.50 -7.61
CA LEU A 6 -12.09 1.08 -7.53
C LEU A 6 -11.24 2.11 -6.78
N ARG A 7 -11.46 3.40 -7.02
CA ARG A 7 -10.70 4.45 -6.34
C ARG A 7 -10.97 4.44 -4.85
N ILE A 8 -12.21 4.25 -4.45
CA ILE A 8 -12.58 4.17 -3.03
C ILE A 8 -11.94 2.93 -2.39
N VAL A 9 -12.01 1.78 -3.08
CA VAL A 9 -11.41 0.54 -2.57
C VAL A 9 -9.90 0.69 -2.40
N VAL A 10 -9.22 1.24 -3.41
CA VAL A 10 -7.77 1.43 -3.35
C VAL A 10 -7.41 2.44 -2.25
N ALA A 11 -8.14 3.54 -2.15
CA ALA A 11 -7.88 4.53 -1.10
C ALA A 11 -8.10 3.93 0.29
N ALA A 12 -9.15 3.13 0.46
CA ALA A 12 -9.40 2.44 1.74
C ALA A 12 -8.27 1.47 2.07
N ALA A 13 -7.77 0.74 1.08
CA ALA A 13 -6.64 -0.17 1.28
C ALA A 13 -5.37 0.59 1.64
N LEU A 14 -5.09 1.71 0.98
CA LEU A 14 -3.94 2.56 1.30
C LEU A 14 -4.04 3.10 2.72
N LEU A 15 -5.22 3.56 3.13
CA LEU A 15 -5.44 4.04 4.49
C LEU A 15 -5.29 2.92 5.51
N GLY A 16 -5.80 1.72 5.19
CA GLY A 16 -5.64 0.56 6.05
C GLY A 16 -4.18 0.18 6.22
N SER A 17 -3.44 0.16 5.11
CA SER A 17 -2.00 -0.11 5.16
C SER A 17 -1.25 0.97 5.93
N ALA A 18 -1.61 2.24 5.73
CA ALA A 18 -1.01 3.34 6.47
C ALA A 18 -1.25 3.17 7.98
N GLY A 19 -2.45 2.77 8.37
CA GLY A 19 -2.79 2.49 9.77
C GLY A 19 -1.97 1.36 10.36
N VAL A 20 -1.79 0.27 9.59
CA VAL A 20 -0.96 -0.85 10.00
C VAL A 20 0.49 -0.40 10.21
N HIS A 21 1.04 0.35 9.27
CA HIS A 21 2.43 0.81 9.38
C HIS A 21 2.62 1.81 10.51
N TYR A 22 1.63 2.67 10.75
CA TYR A 22 1.66 3.57 11.91
C TYR A 22 1.67 2.77 13.21
N PHE A 23 0.83 1.75 13.31
CA PHE A 23 0.79 0.87 14.49
C PHE A 23 2.15 0.18 14.68
N LEU A 24 2.73 -0.36 13.61
CA LEU A 24 4.04 -1.02 13.66
C LEU A 24 5.14 -0.04 14.08
N TRP A 25 5.06 1.21 13.65
CA TRP A 25 6.01 2.23 14.07
C TRP A 25 5.95 2.44 15.59
N THR A 26 4.76 2.36 16.19
CA THR A 26 4.63 2.52 17.65
C THR A 26 5.18 1.34 18.44
N GLU A 27 5.47 0.23 17.77
CA GLU A 27 6.06 -0.96 18.41
C GLU A 27 7.57 -0.84 18.60
N ASP A 28 8.16 0.27 18.19
CA ASP A 28 9.55 0.62 18.47
C ASP A 28 10.57 -0.39 17.91
N TYR A 29 10.43 -0.70 16.62
CA TYR A 29 11.37 -1.58 15.93
C TYR A 29 12.76 -0.94 15.85
N PRO A 30 13.83 -1.75 16.00
CA PRO A 30 15.19 -1.22 15.97
C PRO A 30 15.65 -0.81 14.57
N GLY A 31 16.69 0.03 14.54
CA GLY A 31 17.34 0.44 13.30
C GLY A 31 16.44 1.29 12.42
N ILE A 32 16.55 1.10 11.10
CA ILE A 32 15.82 1.91 10.12
C ILE A 32 14.38 1.41 9.91
N VAL A 33 14.03 0.24 10.43
CA VAL A 33 12.72 -0.36 10.20
C VAL A 33 11.61 0.51 10.79
N GLY A 34 11.80 1.03 12.00
CA GLY A 34 10.82 1.93 12.61
C GLY A 34 10.55 3.17 11.76
N PRO A 35 11.58 3.96 11.40
CA PRO A 35 11.38 5.09 10.50
C PRO A 35 10.77 4.73 9.16
N LEU A 36 11.08 3.54 8.61
CA LEU A 36 10.45 3.08 7.37
C LEU A 36 8.95 2.85 7.55
N PHE A 37 8.53 2.32 8.68
CA PHE A 37 7.10 2.17 8.96
C PHE A 37 6.39 3.51 8.98
N LEU A 38 7.00 4.53 9.58
CA LEU A 38 6.42 5.87 9.59
C LEU A 38 6.37 6.44 8.19
N LEU A 39 7.41 6.26 7.40
CA LEU A 39 7.43 6.71 6.00
C LEU A 39 6.34 6.03 5.19
N ASP A 40 6.13 4.73 5.39
CA ASP A 40 5.07 3.99 4.72
C ASP A 40 3.69 4.51 5.15
N ALA A 41 3.50 4.84 6.42
CA ALA A 41 2.24 5.39 6.90
C ALA A 41 1.94 6.73 6.23
N ILE A 42 2.92 7.62 6.14
CA ILE A 42 2.77 8.91 5.48
C ILE A 42 2.52 8.71 3.99
N GLY A 43 3.30 7.84 3.34
CA GLY A 43 3.16 7.55 1.92
C GLY A 43 1.79 6.98 1.58
N GLY A 44 1.30 6.06 2.39
CA GLY A 44 -0.04 5.49 2.19
C GLY A 44 -1.14 6.53 2.31
N LEU A 45 -1.03 7.43 3.29
CA LEU A 45 -1.99 8.51 3.47
C LEU A 45 -1.97 9.47 2.27
N VAL A 46 -0.80 9.90 1.84
CA VAL A 46 -0.65 10.80 0.70
C VAL A 46 -1.21 10.17 -0.57
N LEU A 47 -0.90 8.91 -0.82
CA LEU A 47 -1.40 8.20 -2.00
C LEU A 47 -2.91 8.00 -1.94
N ALA A 48 -3.48 7.75 -0.76
CA ALA A 48 -4.93 7.62 -0.62
C ALA A 48 -5.62 8.92 -1.02
N ILE A 49 -5.12 10.05 -0.55
CA ILE A 49 -5.65 11.36 -0.90
C ILE A 49 -5.50 11.59 -2.42
N ALA A 50 -4.33 11.28 -2.97
CA ALA A 50 -4.07 11.47 -4.40
C ALA A 50 -4.99 10.61 -5.27
N VAL A 51 -5.23 9.35 -4.89
CA VAL A 51 -6.13 8.46 -5.62
C VAL A 51 -7.55 9.03 -5.65
N LEU A 52 -8.01 9.62 -4.56
CA LEU A 52 -9.36 10.19 -4.50
C LEU A 52 -9.46 11.54 -5.17
N ALA A 53 -8.43 12.39 -5.03
CA ALA A 53 -8.49 13.79 -5.45
C ALA A 53 -7.97 14.02 -6.87
N TRP A 54 -7.08 13.18 -7.36
CA TRP A 54 -6.39 13.40 -8.64
C TRP A 54 -6.70 12.27 -9.61
N ARG A 55 -7.49 12.56 -10.62
CA ARG A 55 -7.94 11.59 -11.62
C ARG A 55 -6.89 11.42 -12.71
N HIS A 56 -5.69 11.04 -12.30
CA HIS A 56 -4.56 10.79 -13.19
C HIS A 56 -4.08 9.36 -12.96
N TRP A 57 -3.33 8.81 -13.92
CA TRP A 57 -2.84 7.43 -13.79
C TRP A 57 -1.71 7.31 -12.75
N LEU A 58 -1.02 8.41 -12.46
CA LEU A 58 0.10 8.37 -11.51
C LEU A 58 -0.28 7.88 -10.10
N PRO A 59 -1.37 8.36 -9.49
CA PRO A 59 -1.76 7.81 -8.18
C PRO A 59 -2.04 6.32 -8.21
N ALA A 60 -2.66 5.80 -9.28
CA ALA A 60 -2.90 4.36 -9.41
C ALA A 60 -1.58 3.59 -9.54
N LEU A 61 -0.64 4.10 -10.33
CA LEU A 61 0.69 3.50 -10.42
C LEU A 61 1.41 3.57 -9.07
N GLY A 62 1.26 4.70 -8.36
CA GLY A 62 1.82 4.87 -7.01
C GLY A 62 1.28 3.82 -6.05
N ALA A 63 -0.02 3.52 -6.11
CA ALA A 63 -0.62 2.50 -5.27
C ALA A 63 -0.04 1.12 -5.56
N VAL A 64 0.14 0.78 -6.83
CA VAL A 64 0.78 -0.49 -7.22
C VAL A 64 2.20 -0.55 -6.67
N GLY A 65 2.98 0.51 -6.89
CA GLY A 65 4.36 0.57 -6.40
C GLY A 65 4.44 0.48 -4.89
N PHE A 66 3.58 1.19 -4.19
CA PHE A 66 3.50 1.13 -2.73
C PHE A 66 3.24 -0.31 -2.27
N GLY A 67 2.23 -0.97 -2.85
CA GLY A 67 1.89 -2.34 -2.48
C GLY A 67 3.03 -3.31 -2.76
N VAL A 68 3.68 -3.19 -3.93
CA VAL A 68 4.79 -4.07 -4.30
C VAL A 68 5.98 -3.88 -3.36
N LEU A 69 6.33 -2.62 -3.07
CA LEU A 69 7.49 -2.34 -2.21
C LEU A 69 7.24 -2.79 -0.77
N THR A 70 6.06 -2.49 -0.23
CA THR A 70 5.76 -2.85 1.16
C THR A 70 5.58 -4.35 1.32
N LEU A 71 4.87 -5.00 0.40
CA LEU A 71 4.69 -6.45 0.44
C LEU A 71 6.02 -7.17 0.21
N GLY A 72 6.83 -6.67 -0.73
CA GLY A 72 8.15 -7.23 -0.99
C GLY A 72 9.06 -7.14 0.23
N ALA A 73 9.07 -6.00 0.91
CA ALA A 73 9.84 -5.85 2.14
C ALA A 73 9.37 -6.82 3.23
N TYR A 74 8.06 -7.00 3.36
CA TYR A 74 7.50 -7.94 4.32
C TYR A 74 7.90 -9.39 3.98
N VAL A 75 7.81 -9.77 2.72
CA VAL A 75 8.21 -11.11 2.29
C VAL A 75 9.69 -11.35 2.61
N LEU A 76 10.55 -10.38 2.36
CA LEU A 76 11.96 -10.48 2.74
C LEU A 76 12.13 -10.65 4.25
N ALA A 77 11.42 -9.85 5.04
CA ALA A 77 11.50 -9.93 6.50
C ALA A 77 11.03 -11.29 7.01
N ALA A 78 10.00 -11.86 6.38
CA ALA A 78 9.44 -13.14 6.80
C ALA A 78 10.27 -14.34 6.35
N THR A 79 11.16 -14.17 5.38
CA THR A 79 11.95 -15.28 4.81
C THR A 79 13.42 -15.16 5.15
N VAL A 80 14.14 -14.20 4.55
CA VAL A 80 15.59 -14.08 4.69
C VAL A 80 16.03 -12.93 5.59
N GLY A 81 15.08 -12.11 6.03
CA GLY A 81 15.38 -10.92 6.84
C GLY A 81 15.42 -9.66 6.00
N PHE A 82 15.09 -8.52 6.64
CA PHE A 82 15.09 -7.20 6.01
C PHE A 82 15.60 -6.18 7.01
N ALA A 83 16.66 -5.45 6.65
CA ALA A 83 17.24 -4.39 7.48
C ALA A 83 17.52 -4.87 8.92
N GLY A 84 18.02 -6.10 9.06
CA GLY A 84 18.32 -6.68 10.37
C GLY A 84 17.11 -7.23 11.11
N ASN A 85 15.93 -7.21 10.51
CA ASN A 85 14.71 -7.69 11.11
C ASN A 85 14.20 -8.96 10.42
N HIS A 86 13.78 -9.93 11.22
CA HIS A 86 13.26 -11.20 10.71
C HIS A 86 11.92 -11.47 11.39
N ASP A 87 10.83 -11.37 10.63
CA ASP A 87 9.48 -11.52 11.18
C ASP A 87 8.93 -12.93 10.99
N GLN A 88 8.01 -13.29 11.89
CA GLN A 88 7.18 -14.46 11.73
C GLN A 88 5.76 -14.01 11.44
N PHE A 89 5.07 -14.74 10.57
CA PHE A 89 3.71 -14.39 10.15
C PHE A 89 2.70 -14.85 11.20
N THR A 90 2.65 -14.16 12.34
CA THR A 90 1.88 -14.61 13.49
C THR A 90 0.92 -13.58 14.07
N SER A 91 1.00 -12.31 13.67
CA SER A 91 0.20 -11.25 14.29
C SER A 91 -0.87 -10.72 13.34
N GLN A 92 -1.94 -10.14 13.92
CA GLN A 92 -3.02 -9.57 13.12
C GLN A 92 -2.58 -8.39 12.25
N PRO A 93 -1.72 -7.46 12.73
CA PRO A 93 -1.25 -6.39 11.85
C PRO A 93 -0.56 -6.91 10.58
N GLU A 94 0.15 -8.03 10.67
CA GLU A 94 0.80 -8.63 9.51
C GLU A 94 -0.21 -9.12 8.48
N TYR A 95 -1.28 -9.78 8.93
CA TYR A 95 -2.35 -10.25 8.04
C TYR A 95 -3.02 -9.07 7.34
N TRP A 96 -3.38 -8.03 8.10
CA TRP A 96 -4.02 -6.85 7.53
C TRP A 96 -3.09 -6.11 6.57
N GLY A 97 -1.80 -6.06 6.90
CA GLY A 97 -0.80 -5.48 6.01
C GLY A 97 -0.77 -6.19 4.67
N VAL A 98 -0.66 -7.52 4.68
CA VAL A 98 -0.62 -8.30 3.43
C VAL A 98 -1.90 -8.13 2.62
N ILE A 99 -3.05 -8.17 3.28
CA ILE A 99 -4.35 -8.03 2.59
C ILE A 99 -4.46 -6.65 1.96
N THR A 100 -4.17 -5.58 2.70
CA THR A 100 -4.29 -4.22 2.17
C THR A 100 -3.30 -3.95 1.05
N GLU A 101 -2.09 -4.47 1.16
CA GLU A 101 -1.07 -4.31 0.12
C GLU A 101 -1.46 -5.06 -1.14
N ALA A 102 -2.00 -6.26 -1.01
CA ALA A 102 -2.50 -7.02 -2.16
C ALA A 102 -3.65 -6.28 -2.86
N VAL A 103 -4.56 -5.69 -2.09
CA VAL A 103 -5.65 -4.88 -2.65
C VAL A 103 -5.11 -3.65 -3.36
N CYS A 104 -4.09 -3.00 -2.83
CA CYS A 104 -3.44 -1.86 -3.49
C CYS A 104 -2.88 -2.26 -4.86
N ILE A 105 -2.23 -3.41 -4.94
CA ILE A 105 -1.65 -3.89 -6.20
C ILE A 105 -2.75 -4.20 -7.20
N VAL A 106 -3.69 -5.05 -6.83
CA VAL A 106 -4.75 -5.49 -7.74
C VAL A 106 -5.67 -4.34 -8.12
N GLY A 107 -6.10 -3.55 -7.14
CA GLY A 107 -6.98 -2.42 -7.37
C GLY A 107 -6.31 -1.32 -8.18
N GLY A 108 -5.03 -1.06 -7.91
CA GLY A 108 -4.26 -0.09 -8.68
C GLY A 108 -4.08 -0.49 -10.13
N LEU A 109 -3.80 -1.77 -10.37
CA LEU A 109 -3.72 -2.30 -11.75
C LEU A 109 -5.08 -2.18 -12.45
N ALA A 110 -6.17 -2.53 -11.76
CA ALA A 110 -7.51 -2.38 -12.33
C ALA A 110 -7.82 -0.93 -12.69
N LEU A 111 -7.43 0.01 -11.83
CA LEU A 111 -7.59 1.44 -12.11
C LEU A 111 -6.83 1.89 -13.35
N LEU A 112 -5.61 1.39 -13.52
CA LEU A 112 -4.81 1.72 -14.70
C LEU A 112 -5.51 1.26 -15.98
N PHE A 113 -6.06 0.05 -15.99
CA PHE A 113 -6.80 -0.45 -17.15
C PHE A 113 -8.06 0.36 -17.43
N VAL A 114 -8.85 0.65 -16.41
CA VAL A 114 -10.08 1.43 -16.57
C VAL A 114 -9.76 2.84 -17.08
N LYS A 115 -8.73 3.46 -16.57
CA LYS A 115 -8.32 4.79 -17.02
C LYS A 115 -7.86 4.79 -18.47
N ASP A 116 -7.09 3.80 -18.87
CA ASP A 116 -6.62 3.69 -20.24
C ASP A 116 -7.79 3.56 -21.22
N ARG A 117 -8.78 2.74 -20.88
CA ARG A 117 -9.99 2.61 -21.68
C ARG A 117 -10.73 3.94 -21.81
N ARG A 118 -10.85 4.69 -20.72
CA ARG A 118 -11.50 5.99 -20.74
C ARG A 118 -10.75 7.00 -21.60
N ARG A 119 -9.44 6.93 -21.60
CA ARG A 119 -8.63 7.79 -22.45
C ARG A 119 -8.89 7.54 -23.93
N VAL A 120 -8.99 6.28 -24.31
CA VAL A 120 -9.22 5.91 -25.69
C VAL A 120 -10.60 6.39 -26.16
N THR A 121 -11.59 6.36 -25.30
CA THR A 121 -12.95 6.74 -25.63
C THR A 121 -13.26 8.21 -25.45
N ALA A 122 -12.45 8.91 -24.71
CA ALA A 122 -12.63 10.35 -24.51
C ALA A 122 -11.95 11.14 -25.60
#